data_1c89c687b7b0a5f2de0c50dc5f107aa9
#
_entry.id   1c89c687b7b0a5f2de0c50dc5f107aa9
#
_cell.length_a   1.000
_cell.length_b   1.000
_cell.length_c   1.000
_cell.angle_alpha   90.00
_cell.angle_beta   90.00
_cell.angle_gamma   90.00
#
_symmetry.space_group_name_H-M   'P 1'
#
loop_
_entity.id
_entity.type
_entity.pdbx_description
1 polymer ?
#
loop_
_entity_poly.entity_id
_entity_poly.type
_entity_poly.pdbx_seq_one_letter_code
_entity_poly.pdbx_strand_id
1 'polypeptide(L)'
;MNLEGKVALVTGAGSGIGLAAALRLAKAGARIAALGRTGDDLVPVVGRINATGGKAIAVEADIARPEEMQAAVVQIEKELRRLDIVFANAGINGVWAPIEDLKPDEWAQTLTVNLTGTFLTLKYALPLLKKRGGSVIITSSVNGTRVFSNAGASAYSSSKAGQVAFAKMAALELAKHKIRVNVICPGWIETRIEENTEKRNVEEAREPVQYPEGSVPLTDGRPGSPEQVAELVLFLASDAASHISGTEIWIDGAESLLQG
;
A
#
# COMPACT_ATOMS: atom_id res chain seq x y z
N MET A 1 -2.50 8.65 19.27
CA MET A 1 -1.38 8.88 18.33
C MET A 1 -1.62 10.24 17.67
N ASN A 2 -0.67 11.16 17.78
CA ASN A 2 -0.75 12.52 17.25
C ASN A 2 0.26 12.69 16.12
N LEU A 3 -0.17 13.23 14.97
CA LEU A 3 0.65 13.51 13.79
C LEU A 3 0.66 14.99 13.43
N GLU A 4 0.32 15.86 14.39
CA GLU A 4 0.27 17.31 14.14
C GLU A 4 1.62 17.82 13.61
N GLY A 5 1.56 18.68 12.59
CA GLY A 5 2.73 19.20 11.91
C GLY A 5 3.46 18.22 10.99
N LYS A 6 3.09 16.95 10.92
CA LYS A 6 3.63 15.96 9.97
C LYS A 6 2.96 16.09 8.60
N VAL A 7 3.64 15.60 7.58
CA VAL A 7 3.12 15.48 6.21
C VAL A 7 3.21 14.04 5.76
N ALA A 8 2.11 13.51 5.24
CA ALA A 8 2.02 12.15 4.70
C ALA A 8 1.74 12.17 3.20
N LEU A 9 2.54 11.44 2.44
CA LEU A 9 2.23 11.03 1.06
C LEU A 9 1.49 9.69 1.14
N VAL A 10 0.31 9.64 0.54
CA VAL A 10 -0.49 8.40 0.43
C VAL A 10 -0.71 8.10 -1.05
N THR A 11 -0.15 7.02 -1.56
CA THR A 11 -0.39 6.59 -2.94
C THR A 11 -1.62 5.67 -3.02
N GLY A 12 -2.39 5.78 -4.11
CA GLY A 12 -3.68 5.10 -4.22
C GLY A 12 -4.72 5.67 -3.24
N ALA A 13 -4.67 6.98 -2.98
CA ALA A 13 -5.50 7.63 -1.98
C ALA A 13 -6.99 7.75 -2.36
N GLY A 14 -7.35 7.50 -3.64
CA GLY A 14 -8.72 7.70 -4.13
C GLY A 14 -9.73 6.66 -3.64
N SER A 15 -9.31 5.48 -3.19
CA SER A 15 -10.22 4.39 -2.80
C SER A 15 -9.63 3.46 -1.74
N GLY A 16 -10.47 2.57 -1.21
CA GLY A 16 -10.06 1.44 -0.36
C GLY A 16 -9.16 1.83 0.81
N ILE A 17 -8.10 1.06 1.01
CA ILE A 17 -7.14 1.24 2.10
C ILE A 17 -6.47 2.61 2.05
N GLY A 18 -6.10 3.08 0.83
CA GLY A 18 -5.45 4.39 0.66
C GLY A 18 -6.33 5.54 1.11
N LEU A 19 -7.61 5.53 0.73
CA LEU A 19 -8.61 6.52 1.16
C LEU A 19 -8.78 6.51 2.67
N ALA A 20 -9.01 5.34 3.26
CA ALA A 20 -9.18 5.20 4.71
C ALA A 20 -7.95 5.69 5.48
N ALA A 21 -6.75 5.34 5.00
CA ALA A 21 -5.50 5.80 5.59
C ALA A 21 -5.32 7.32 5.48
N ALA A 22 -5.60 7.92 4.31
CA ALA A 22 -5.52 9.37 4.13
C ALA A 22 -6.43 10.11 5.11
N LEU A 23 -7.69 9.68 5.22
CA LEU A 23 -8.65 10.25 6.17
C LEU A 23 -8.20 10.06 7.63
N ARG A 24 -7.71 8.88 7.96
CA ARG A 24 -7.30 8.54 9.34
C ARG A 24 -6.05 9.31 9.78
N LEU A 25 -5.06 9.44 8.90
CA LEU A 25 -3.85 10.22 9.16
C LEU A 25 -4.17 11.71 9.27
N ALA A 26 -5.07 12.24 8.42
CA ALA A 26 -5.56 13.62 8.51
C ALA A 26 -6.26 13.88 9.84
N LYS A 27 -7.14 12.97 10.29
CA LYS A 27 -7.82 13.06 11.59
C LYS A 27 -6.84 13.06 12.76
N ALA A 28 -5.65 12.47 12.58
CA ALA A 28 -4.57 12.50 13.58
C ALA A 28 -3.70 13.77 13.51
N GLY A 29 -4.01 14.73 12.62
CA GLY A 29 -3.33 16.02 12.48
C GLY A 29 -2.30 16.10 11.36
N ALA A 30 -2.09 15.04 10.56
CA ALA A 30 -1.20 15.10 9.42
C ALA A 30 -1.80 15.93 8.26
N ARG A 31 -0.94 16.64 7.54
CA ARG A 31 -1.27 17.19 6.23
C ARG A 31 -1.06 16.10 5.17
N ILE A 32 -1.95 15.97 4.22
CA ILE A 32 -1.98 14.85 3.28
C ILE A 32 -1.65 15.29 1.86
N ALA A 33 -0.70 14.62 1.23
CA ALA A 33 -0.55 14.57 -0.21
C ALA A 33 -1.25 13.29 -0.69
N ALA A 34 -2.47 13.44 -1.18
CA ALA A 34 -3.26 12.34 -1.73
C ALA A 34 -2.84 12.12 -3.18
N LEU A 35 -2.19 10.97 -3.47
CA LEU A 35 -1.69 10.66 -4.81
C LEU A 35 -2.48 9.52 -5.46
N GLY A 36 -2.79 9.70 -6.73
CA GLY A 36 -3.45 8.71 -7.59
C GLY A 36 -3.31 9.09 -9.07
N ARG A 37 -3.64 8.15 -9.96
CA ARG A 37 -3.55 8.36 -11.41
C ARG A 37 -4.62 9.30 -11.98
N THR A 38 -5.74 9.41 -11.30
CA THR A 38 -6.93 10.16 -11.77
C THR A 38 -7.25 11.25 -10.77
N GLY A 39 -7.12 12.49 -11.18
CA GLY A 39 -7.39 13.64 -10.33
C GLY A 39 -8.82 13.64 -9.77
N ASP A 40 -9.80 13.23 -10.58
CA ASP A 40 -11.21 13.18 -10.18
C ASP A 40 -11.46 12.26 -8.98
N ASP A 41 -10.70 11.18 -8.82
CA ASP A 41 -10.79 10.28 -7.66
C ASP A 41 -10.23 10.93 -6.38
N LEU A 42 -9.34 11.91 -6.51
CA LEU A 42 -8.68 12.58 -5.39
C LEU A 42 -9.47 13.78 -4.87
N VAL A 43 -10.26 14.44 -5.73
CA VAL A 43 -11.06 15.62 -5.36
C VAL A 43 -11.98 15.35 -4.15
N PRO A 44 -12.76 14.24 -4.12
CA PRO A 44 -13.60 13.93 -2.96
C PRO A 44 -12.79 13.70 -1.67
N VAL A 45 -11.64 13.08 -1.76
CA VAL A 45 -10.76 12.79 -0.60
C VAL A 45 -10.24 14.09 0.00
N VAL A 46 -9.67 14.95 -0.85
CA VAL A 46 -9.15 16.26 -0.47
C VAL A 46 -10.26 17.14 0.09
N GLY A 47 -11.42 17.16 -0.56
CA GLY A 47 -12.61 17.90 -0.09
C GLY A 47 -13.06 17.47 1.29
N ARG A 48 -13.16 16.16 1.55
CA ARG A 48 -13.53 15.60 2.88
C ARG A 48 -12.54 16.00 3.97
N ILE A 49 -11.23 15.92 3.70
CA ILE A 49 -10.19 16.29 4.67
C ILE A 49 -10.26 17.78 4.97
N ASN A 50 -10.33 18.64 3.93
CA ASN A 50 -10.33 20.09 4.11
C ASN A 50 -11.61 20.58 4.78
N ALA A 51 -12.77 19.96 4.52
CA ALA A 51 -14.05 20.30 5.16
C ALA A 51 -14.07 20.04 6.67
N THR A 52 -13.21 19.14 7.17
CA THR A 52 -13.07 18.83 8.61
C THR A 52 -11.96 19.65 9.29
N GLY A 53 -11.42 20.67 8.63
CA GLY A 53 -10.34 21.51 9.16
C GLY A 53 -8.93 20.94 8.98
N GLY A 54 -8.80 19.79 8.33
CA GLY A 54 -7.50 19.22 7.93
C GLY A 54 -6.90 19.99 6.74
N LYS A 55 -5.74 19.55 6.28
CA LYS A 55 -5.09 20.09 5.07
C LYS A 55 -4.68 18.94 4.15
N ALA A 56 -5.20 18.92 2.93
CA ALA A 56 -4.82 17.96 1.89
C ALA A 56 -4.64 18.65 0.53
N ILE A 57 -3.77 18.08 -0.29
CA ILE A 57 -3.60 18.42 -1.70
C ILE A 57 -3.79 17.17 -2.54
N ALA A 58 -4.33 17.34 -3.75
CA ALA A 58 -4.36 16.28 -4.78
C ALA A 58 -3.05 16.32 -5.56
N VAL A 59 -2.47 15.15 -5.77
CA VAL A 59 -1.24 14.96 -6.56
C VAL A 59 -1.53 13.88 -7.59
N GLU A 60 -1.75 14.30 -8.84
CA GLU A 60 -2.00 13.36 -9.93
C GLU A 60 -0.67 12.84 -10.47
N ALA A 61 -0.48 11.51 -10.39
CA ALA A 61 0.69 10.83 -10.93
C ALA A 61 0.47 9.31 -11.04
N ASP A 62 1.04 8.71 -12.08
CA ASP A 62 1.22 7.26 -12.15
C ASP A 62 2.52 6.86 -11.45
N ILE A 63 2.43 6.05 -10.41
CA ILE A 63 3.59 5.57 -9.64
C ILE A 63 4.59 4.78 -10.49
N ALA A 64 4.14 4.21 -11.61
CA ALA A 64 4.97 3.47 -12.55
C ALA A 64 5.81 4.38 -13.48
N ARG A 65 5.59 5.69 -13.44
CA ARG A 65 6.24 6.69 -14.29
C ARG A 65 7.26 7.51 -13.51
N PRO A 66 8.57 7.34 -13.77
CA PRO A 66 9.62 8.06 -13.02
C PRO A 66 9.47 9.59 -13.04
N GLU A 67 9.13 10.15 -14.20
CA GLU A 67 9.01 11.60 -14.40
C GLU A 67 7.83 12.17 -13.63
N GLU A 68 6.70 11.43 -13.62
CA GLU A 68 5.49 11.84 -12.89
C GLU A 68 5.72 11.78 -11.38
N MET A 69 6.38 10.72 -10.88
CA MET A 69 6.74 10.62 -9.46
C MET A 69 7.74 11.69 -9.03
N GLN A 70 8.69 12.07 -9.88
CA GLN A 70 9.59 13.17 -9.61
C GLN A 70 8.82 14.51 -9.51
N ALA A 71 7.93 14.78 -10.46
CA ALA A 71 7.10 15.98 -10.45
C ALA A 71 6.17 16.03 -9.23
N ALA A 72 5.57 14.89 -8.86
CA ALA A 72 4.74 14.75 -7.68
C ALA A 72 5.47 15.17 -6.39
N VAL A 73 6.69 14.72 -6.20
CA VAL A 73 7.48 15.08 -5.01
C VAL A 73 7.88 16.56 -5.01
N VAL A 74 8.18 17.13 -6.17
CA VAL A 74 8.43 18.59 -6.32
C VAL A 74 7.18 19.39 -5.93
N GLN A 75 5.99 18.96 -6.37
CA GLN A 75 4.73 19.58 -5.96
C GLN A 75 4.53 19.50 -4.43
N ILE A 76 4.75 18.33 -3.82
CA ILE A 76 4.65 18.13 -2.37
C ILE A 76 5.61 19.07 -1.62
N GLU A 77 6.86 19.19 -2.07
CA GLU A 77 7.82 20.09 -1.45
C GLU A 77 7.39 21.56 -1.57
N LYS A 78 6.89 21.96 -2.73
CA LYS A 78 6.42 23.34 -2.97
C LYS A 78 5.22 23.70 -2.08
N GLU A 79 4.23 22.82 -1.95
CA GLU A 79 2.96 23.13 -1.29
C GLU A 79 2.95 22.79 0.21
N LEU A 80 3.60 21.68 0.60
CA LEU A 80 3.60 21.20 1.97
C LEU A 80 4.92 21.39 2.71
N ARG A 81 6.02 21.71 2.01
CA ARG A 81 7.33 22.10 2.55
C ARG A 81 8.10 21.00 3.30
N ARG A 82 7.54 19.82 3.47
CA ARG A 82 8.17 18.67 4.16
C ARG A 82 7.50 17.36 3.78
N LEU A 83 8.14 16.25 4.14
CA LEU A 83 7.55 14.92 4.08
C LEU A 83 8.10 14.11 5.26
N ASP A 84 7.21 13.45 6.01
CA ASP A 84 7.56 12.67 7.20
C ASP A 84 7.08 11.22 7.09
N ILE A 85 6.01 11.00 6.35
CA ILE A 85 5.34 9.70 6.22
C ILE A 85 5.12 9.41 4.74
N VAL A 86 5.46 8.19 4.32
CA VAL A 86 5.10 7.66 3.00
C VAL A 86 4.31 6.38 3.21
N PHE A 87 3.07 6.39 2.75
CA PHE A 87 2.27 5.19 2.63
C PHE A 87 2.23 4.76 1.15
N ALA A 88 3.14 3.87 0.78
CA ALA A 88 3.24 3.27 -0.55
C ALA A 88 2.22 2.13 -0.67
N ASN A 89 1.00 2.49 -1.06
CA ASN A 89 -0.17 1.59 -1.05
C ASN A 89 -0.71 1.30 -2.44
N ALA A 90 -0.52 2.20 -3.42
CA ALA A 90 -1.03 1.98 -4.77
C ALA A 90 -0.54 0.66 -5.37
N GLY A 91 -1.44 -0.06 -6.01
CA GLY A 91 -1.15 -1.34 -6.65
C GLY A 91 -2.37 -1.88 -7.41
N ILE A 92 -2.15 -2.93 -8.17
CA ILE A 92 -3.16 -3.67 -8.95
C ILE A 92 -3.03 -5.16 -8.68
N ASN A 93 -4.13 -5.90 -8.85
CA ASN A 93 -4.08 -7.37 -8.89
C ASN A 93 -3.50 -7.88 -10.22
N GLY A 94 -3.69 -7.12 -11.30
CA GLY A 94 -3.29 -7.53 -12.65
C GLY A 94 -4.15 -8.67 -13.18
N VAL A 95 -3.59 -9.43 -14.12
CA VAL A 95 -4.24 -10.61 -14.69
C VAL A 95 -3.86 -11.85 -13.86
N TRP A 96 -4.88 -12.62 -13.47
CA TRP A 96 -4.74 -13.93 -12.84
C TRP A 96 -5.02 -15.01 -13.88
N ALA A 97 -4.02 -15.83 -14.17
CA ALA A 97 -4.09 -16.88 -15.18
C ALA A 97 -3.09 -17.99 -14.85
N PRO A 98 -3.29 -19.24 -15.36
CA PRO A 98 -2.22 -20.25 -15.36
C PRO A 98 -0.93 -19.68 -15.96
N ILE A 99 0.23 -20.18 -15.52
CA ILE A 99 1.54 -19.64 -15.93
C ILE A 99 1.69 -19.65 -17.46
N GLU A 100 1.20 -20.70 -18.13
CA GLU A 100 1.26 -20.84 -19.58
C GLU A 100 0.36 -19.84 -20.34
N ASP A 101 -0.70 -19.37 -19.71
CA ASP A 101 -1.66 -18.41 -20.29
C ASP A 101 -1.35 -16.96 -19.93
N LEU A 102 -0.51 -16.73 -18.91
CA LEU A 102 -0.13 -15.38 -18.49
C LEU A 102 0.86 -14.77 -19.48
N LYS A 103 0.45 -13.68 -20.14
CA LYS A 103 1.29 -13.01 -21.13
C LYS A 103 2.45 -12.25 -20.46
N PRO A 104 3.63 -12.18 -21.14
CA PRO A 104 4.79 -11.46 -20.61
C PRO A 104 4.54 -9.98 -20.29
N ASP A 105 3.70 -9.31 -21.07
CA ASP A 105 3.33 -7.91 -20.86
C ASP A 105 2.40 -7.72 -19.64
N GLU A 106 1.47 -8.64 -19.39
CA GLU A 106 0.61 -8.65 -18.22
C GLU A 106 1.43 -8.87 -16.92
N TRP A 107 2.38 -9.81 -16.98
CA TRP A 107 3.36 -10.01 -15.91
C TRP A 107 4.18 -8.74 -15.66
N ALA A 108 4.77 -8.17 -16.72
CA ALA A 108 5.59 -6.98 -16.63
C ALA A 108 4.81 -5.78 -16.09
N GLN A 109 3.55 -5.60 -16.49
CA GLN A 109 2.68 -4.54 -16.01
C GLN A 109 2.45 -4.65 -14.51
N THR A 110 2.13 -5.84 -14.00
CA THR A 110 1.88 -6.06 -12.57
C THR A 110 3.13 -5.75 -11.73
N LEU A 111 4.30 -6.23 -12.16
CA LEU A 111 5.57 -5.94 -11.49
C LEU A 111 5.93 -4.44 -11.58
N THR A 112 5.69 -3.82 -12.72
CA THR A 112 5.99 -2.40 -12.93
C THR A 112 5.15 -1.53 -12.00
N VAL A 113 3.86 -1.77 -11.90
CA VAL A 113 3.00 -0.99 -11.00
C VAL A 113 3.33 -1.29 -9.53
N ASN A 114 3.28 -2.57 -9.13
CA ASN A 114 3.35 -2.91 -7.71
C ASN A 114 4.76 -2.77 -7.12
N LEU A 115 5.78 -3.28 -7.81
CA LEU A 115 7.15 -3.34 -7.29
C LEU A 115 7.98 -2.13 -7.70
N THR A 116 8.05 -1.84 -9.01
CA THR A 116 8.82 -0.68 -9.50
C THR A 116 8.18 0.62 -9.02
N GLY A 117 6.83 0.73 -9.04
CA GLY A 117 6.13 1.91 -8.53
C GLY A 117 6.38 2.16 -7.03
N THR A 118 6.44 1.10 -6.21
CA THR A 118 6.84 1.22 -4.79
C THR A 118 8.28 1.73 -4.66
N PHE A 119 9.20 1.19 -5.45
CA PHE A 119 10.58 1.67 -5.48
C PHE A 119 10.67 3.14 -5.89
N LEU A 120 9.99 3.56 -6.96
CA LEU A 120 9.99 4.95 -7.44
C LEU A 120 9.38 5.89 -6.40
N THR A 121 8.29 5.48 -5.74
CA THR A 121 7.67 6.23 -4.65
C THR A 121 8.69 6.52 -3.55
N LEU A 122 9.40 5.51 -3.07
CA LEU A 122 10.41 5.69 -2.04
C LEU A 122 11.61 6.49 -2.56
N LYS A 123 12.14 6.14 -3.73
CA LYS A 123 13.31 6.80 -4.33
C LYS A 123 13.15 8.32 -4.41
N TYR A 124 12.03 8.79 -4.96
CA TYR A 124 11.80 10.23 -5.12
C TYR A 124 11.41 10.92 -3.80
N ALA A 125 10.79 10.23 -2.86
CA ALA A 125 10.48 10.77 -1.53
C ALA A 125 11.72 10.92 -0.63
N LEU A 126 12.79 10.15 -0.85
CA LEU A 126 13.97 10.09 0.02
C LEU A 126 14.64 11.45 0.29
N PRO A 127 14.83 12.36 -0.69
CA PRO A 127 15.45 13.65 -0.42
C PRO A 127 14.72 14.46 0.65
N LEU A 128 13.40 14.37 0.70
CA LEU A 128 12.57 15.04 1.71
C LEU A 128 12.59 14.30 3.06
N LEU A 129 12.45 12.97 3.05
CA LEU A 129 12.51 12.15 4.26
C LEU A 129 13.85 12.27 4.98
N LYS A 130 14.97 12.30 4.25
CA LYS A 130 16.31 12.42 4.83
C LYS A 130 16.56 13.72 5.59
N LYS A 131 15.76 14.77 5.36
CA LYS A 131 15.90 16.05 6.07
C LYS A 131 15.56 15.92 7.57
N ARG A 132 14.69 14.98 7.97
CA ARG A 132 14.16 14.88 9.33
C ARG A 132 13.99 13.46 9.87
N GLY A 133 14.23 12.45 9.03
CA GLY A 133 13.78 11.09 9.27
C GLY A 133 12.30 10.92 8.96
N GLY A 134 11.72 9.74 9.24
CA GLY A 134 10.31 9.50 8.99
C GLY A 134 9.91 8.03 9.03
N SER A 135 8.71 7.75 8.54
CA SER A 135 8.14 6.42 8.46
C SER A 135 7.65 6.10 7.05
N VAL A 136 8.09 4.98 6.53
CA VAL A 136 7.62 4.40 5.26
C VAL A 136 6.84 3.14 5.57
N ILE A 137 5.63 3.03 5.06
CA ILE A 137 4.78 1.86 5.17
C ILE A 137 4.47 1.39 3.75
N ILE A 138 4.70 0.11 3.48
CA ILE A 138 4.47 -0.50 2.15
C ILE A 138 3.35 -1.51 2.28
N THR A 139 2.36 -1.44 1.39
CA THR A 139 1.28 -2.43 1.32
C THR A 139 1.69 -3.61 0.45
N SER A 140 2.07 -4.72 1.11
CA SER A 140 2.21 -6.02 0.48
C SER A 140 0.87 -6.78 0.51
N SER A 141 0.87 -8.06 0.83
CA SER A 141 -0.33 -8.91 0.95
C SER A 141 0.01 -10.19 1.71
N VAL A 142 -1.00 -10.90 2.22
CA VAL A 142 -0.86 -12.32 2.58
C VAL A 142 -0.41 -13.14 1.36
N ASN A 143 -0.89 -12.80 0.16
CA ASN A 143 -0.40 -13.38 -1.09
C ASN A 143 1.08 -13.01 -1.32
N GLY A 144 1.90 -14.01 -1.58
CA GLY A 144 3.34 -13.85 -1.75
C GLY A 144 4.14 -13.81 -0.45
N THR A 145 3.45 -13.88 0.73
CA THR A 145 4.11 -13.96 2.04
C THR A 145 3.73 -15.22 2.82
N ARG A 146 2.44 -15.59 2.82
CA ARG A 146 1.91 -16.76 3.54
C ARG A 146 0.94 -17.58 2.71
N VAL A 147 0.12 -16.95 1.85
CA VAL A 147 -0.91 -17.62 1.06
C VAL A 147 -0.42 -17.77 -0.38
N PHE A 148 -0.41 -19.01 -0.88
CA PHE A 148 -0.02 -19.34 -2.26
C PHE A 148 -1.10 -20.17 -2.99
N SER A 149 -2.26 -20.32 -2.37
CA SER A 149 -3.39 -21.10 -2.88
C SER A 149 -4.30 -20.34 -3.85
N ASN A 150 -4.08 -19.04 -4.05
CA ASN A 150 -4.88 -18.24 -5.00
C ASN A 150 -4.43 -18.52 -6.44
N ALA A 151 -5.23 -19.34 -7.13
CA ALA A 151 -4.93 -19.80 -8.47
C ALA A 151 -4.69 -18.63 -9.45
N GLY A 152 -3.64 -18.73 -10.24
CA GLY A 152 -3.29 -17.75 -11.27
C GLY A 152 -2.66 -16.45 -10.77
N ALA A 153 -2.50 -16.24 -9.47
CA ALA A 153 -1.98 -14.99 -8.90
C ALA A 153 -0.45 -14.84 -8.93
N SER A 154 0.26 -15.55 -9.82
CA SER A 154 1.71 -15.64 -9.81
C SER A 154 2.43 -14.28 -9.93
N ALA A 155 2.01 -13.40 -10.85
CA ALA A 155 2.58 -12.08 -11.02
C ALA A 155 2.31 -11.18 -9.79
N TYR A 156 1.08 -11.21 -9.29
CA TYR A 156 0.70 -10.47 -8.09
C TYR A 156 1.52 -10.91 -6.88
N SER A 157 1.52 -12.21 -6.56
CA SER A 157 2.26 -12.78 -5.42
C SER A 157 3.75 -12.48 -5.51
N SER A 158 4.36 -12.62 -6.70
CA SER A 158 5.77 -12.28 -6.93
C SER A 158 6.05 -10.80 -6.66
N SER A 159 5.17 -9.90 -7.11
CA SER A 159 5.31 -8.47 -6.86
C SER A 159 5.23 -8.14 -5.36
N LYS A 160 4.32 -8.81 -4.63
CA LYS A 160 4.11 -8.60 -3.19
C LYS A 160 5.26 -9.16 -2.35
N ALA A 161 5.79 -10.32 -2.71
CA ALA A 161 7.02 -10.86 -2.12
C ALA A 161 8.23 -9.94 -2.37
N GLY A 162 8.36 -9.43 -3.59
CA GLY A 162 9.41 -8.47 -3.94
C GLY A 162 9.36 -7.18 -3.12
N GLN A 163 8.16 -6.66 -2.83
CA GLN A 163 7.98 -5.50 -1.95
C GLN A 163 8.51 -5.75 -0.53
N VAL A 164 8.32 -6.96 0.01
CA VAL A 164 8.84 -7.34 1.33
C VAL A 164 10.37 -7.35 1.33
N ALA A 165 10.99 -7.98 0.35
CA ALA A 165 12.45 -8.00 0.22
C ALA A 165 13.02 -6.58 0.07
N PHE A 166 12.42 -5.77 -0.81
CA PHE A 166 12.78 -4.37 -0.99
C PHE A 166 12.68 -3.57 0.31
N ALA A 167 11.60 -3.73 1.05
CA ALA A 167 11.38 -3.02 2.31
C ALA A 167 12.45 -3.35 3.36
N LYS A 168 12.85 -4.62 3.49
CA LYS A 168 13.90 -5.06 4.42
C LYS A 168 15.25 -4.44 4.08
N MET A 169 15.62 -4.43 2.79
CA MET A 169 16.84 -3.77 2.32
C MET A 169 16.80 -2.27 2.60
N ALA A 170 15.69 -1.61 2.26
CA ALA A 170 15.51 -0.18 2.50
C ALA A 170 15.51 0.17 4.00
N ALA A 171 14.93 -0.68 4.86
CA ALA A 171 14.91 -0.47 6.30
C ALA A 171 16.32 -0.40 6.89
N LEU A 172 17.20 -1.31 6.49
CA LEU A 172 18.59 -1.31 6.95
C LEU A 172 19.38 -0.12 6.38
N GLU A 173 19.26 0.13 5.08
CA GLU A 173 19.97 1.21 4.41
C GLU A 173 19.61 2.60 4.98
N LEU A 174 18.32 2.81 5.27
CA LEU A 174 17.78 4.11 5.65
C LEU A 174 17.78 4.37 7.17
N ALA A 175 18.09 3.38 7.99
CA ALA A 175 18.13 3.50 9.45
C ALA A 175 19.08 4.61 9.92
N LYS A 176 20.23 4.79 9.27
CA LYS A 176 21.18 5.89 9.53
C LYS A 176 20.58 7.28 9.34
N HIS A 177 19.53 7.39 8.54
CA HIS A 177 18.79 8.63 8.31
C HIS A 177 17.56 8.78 9.22
N LYS A 178 17.40 7.89 10.21
CA LYS A 178 16.22 7.86 11.11
C LYS A 178 14.90 7.64 10.35
N ILE A 179 14.96 6.88 9.25
CA ILE A 179 13.80 6.48 8.46
C ILE A 179 13.50 5.02 8.78
N ARG A 180 12.30 4.74 9.25
CA ARG A 180 11.77 3.39 9.45
C ARG A 180 11.04 2.94 8.19
N VAL A 181 11.19 1.68 7.82
CA VAL A 181 10.46 1.09 6.69
C VAL A 181 9.83 -0.21 7.18
N ASN A 182 8.51 -0.33 7.06
CA ASN A 182 7.76 -1.52 7.46
C ASN A 182 6.78 -1.93 6.37
N VAL A 183 6.35 -3.17 6.43
CA VAL A 183 5.39 -3.76 5.50
C VAL A 183 4.13 -4.14 6.25
N ILE A 184 2.98 -3.83 5.67
CA ILE A 184 1.71 -4.41 6.07
C ILE A 184 1.30 -5.46 5.05
N CYS A 185 0.76 -6.58 5.53
CA CYS A 185 0.30 -7.70 4.72
C CYS A 185 -1.19 -7.93 4.99
N PRO A 186 -2.10 -7.19 4.31
CA PRO A 186 -3.53 -7.42 4.45
C PRO A 186 -3.92 -8.78 3.90
N GLY A 187 -4.91 -9.41 4.54
CA GLY A 187 -5.70 -10.50 4.01
C GLY A 187 -6.86 -9.98 3.14
N TRP A 188 -8.01 -10.65 3.22
CA TRP A 188 -9.20 -10.20 2.53
C TRP A 188 -9.79 -8.94 3.19
N ILE A 189 -9.63 -7.81 2.50
CA ILE A 189 -10.15 -6.50 2.91
C ILE A 189 -11.17 -6.04 1.88
N GLU A 190 -12.32 -5.56 2.34
CA GLU A 190 -13.40 -5.05 1.49
C GLU A 190 -12.94 -3.80 0.73
N THR A 191 -12.54 -3.98 -0.54
CA THR A 191 -12.06 -2.91 -1.42
C THR A 191 -12.53 -3.15 -2.86
N ARG A 192 -12.34 -2.16 -3.72
CA ARG A 192 -12.66 -2.29 -5.17
C ARG A 192 -11.55 -2.94 -5.98
N ILE A 193 -10.52 -3.51 -5.36
CA ILE A 193 -9.39 -4.08 -6.10
C ILE A 193 -9.82 -5.29 -6.95
N GLU A 194 -10.84 -6.01 -6.50
CA GLU A 194 -11.39 -7.16 -7.24
C GLU A 194 -12.13 -6.75 -8.51
N GLU A 195 -12.75 -5.56 -8.54
CA GLU A 195 -13.45 -5.03 -9.73
C GLU A 195 -12.49 -4.82 -10.92
N ASN A 196 -11.19 -4.64 -10.64
CA ASN A 196 -10.14 -4.43 -11.64
C ASN A 196 -9.24 -5.67 -11.82
N THR A 197 -9.69 -6.85 -11.39
CA THR A 197 -8.95 -8.11 -11.53
C THR A 197 -9.47 -8.86 -12.73
N GLU A 198 -8.66 -9.03 -13.76
CA GLU A 198 -8.97 -9.93 -14.87
C GLU A 198 -8.60 -11.36 -14.46
N LYS A 199 -9.58 -12.29 -14.57
CA LYS A 199 -9.34 -13.73 -14.32
C LYS A 199 -9.54 -14.49 -15.62
N ARG A 200 -8.54 -15.30 -16.00
CA ARG A 200 -8.54 -16.11 -17.20
C ARG A 200 -8.10 -17.53 -16.88
N ASN A 201 -8.95 -18.52 -17.20
CA ASN A 201 -8.71 -19.96 -17.04
C ASN A 201 -8.19 -20.38 -15.63
N VAL A 202 -8.49 -19.60 -14.58
CA VAL A 202 -7.95 -19.83 -13.23
C VAL A 202 -8.33 -21.18 -12.63
N GLU A 203 -9.46 -21.76 -13.09
CA GLU A 203 -9.90 -23.09 -12.64
C GLU A 203 -8.93 -24.20 -13.08
N GLU A 204 -8.20 -24.01 -14.18
CA GLU A 204 -7.18 -24.98 -14.65
C GLU A 204 -5.93 -25.00 -13.76
N ALA A 205 -5.64 -23.89 -13.09
CA ALA A 205 -4.52 -23.77 -12.15
C ALA A 205 -4.92 -24.08 -10.70
N ARG A 206 -6.19 -24.43 -10.48
CA ARG A 206 -6.72 -24.61 -9.12
C ARG A 206 -6.52 -26.04 -8.64
N GLU A 207 -5.86 -26.19 -7.49
CA GLU A 207 -5.88 -27.46 -6.77
C GLU A 207 -7.24 -27.64 -6.06
N PRO A 208 -7.85 -28.85 -6.13
CA PRO A 208 -9.15 -29.12 -5.55
C PRO A 208 -9.07 -29.30 -4.02
N VAL A 209 -8.79 -28.23 -3.30
CA VAL A 209 -8.69 -28.21 -1.84
C VAL A 209 -9.92 -27.55 -1.27
N GLN A 210 -10.52 -28.16 -0.25
CA GLN A 210 -11.58 -27.56 0.56
C GLN A 210 -10.94 -26.90 1.78
N TYR A 211 -11.12 -25.59 1.90
CA TYR A 211 -10.73 -24.86 3.10
C TYR A 211 -11.83 -24.93 4.15
N PRO A 212 -11.52 -24.79 5.47
CA PRO A 212 -12.53 -24.69 6.51
C PRO A 212 -13.54 -23.57 6.23
N GLU A 213 -14.78 -23.76 6.62
CA GLU A 213 -15.77 -22.69 6.59
C GLU A 213 -15.31 -21.50 7.42
N GLY A 214 -15.53 -20.29 6.90
CA GLY A 214 -15.05 -19.08 7.55
C GLY A 214 -13.57 -18.81 7.27
N SER A 215 -13.26 -18.32 6.07
CA SER A 215 -11.89 -18.00 5.65
C SER A 215 -11.20 -16.91 6.49
N VAL A 216 -11.95 -16.14 7.29
CA VAL A 216 -11.42 -15.12 8.21
C VAL A 216 -11.94 -15.40 9.64
N PRO A 217 -11.20 -16.19 10.43
CA PRO A 217 -11.69 -16.69 11.73
C PRO A 217 -12.11 -15.59 12.71
N LEU A 218 -11.34 -14.49 12.78
CA LEU A 218 -11.61 -13.41 13.73
C LEU A 218 -12.93 -12.66 13.46
N THR A 219 -13.45 -12.72 12.23
CA THR A 219 -14.63 -11.96 11.80
C THR A 219 -15.77 -12.83 11.30
N ASP A 220 -15.78 -14.10 11.66
CA ASP A 220 -16.81 -15.08 11.26
C ASP A 220 -16.95 -15.16 9.72
N GLY A 221 -15.84 -15.22 9.02
CA GLY A 221 -15.79 -15.31 7.56
C GLY A 221 -16.01 -13.98 6.81
N ARG A 222 -16.14 -12.86 7.51
CA ARG A 222 -16.33 -11.55 6.87
C ARG A 222 -14.96 -10.88 6.58
N PRO A 223 -14.85 -10.11 5.47
CA PRO A 223 -13.63 -9.37 5.19
C PRO A 223 -13.33 -8.33 6.28
N GLY A 224 -12.05 -7.99 6.43
CA GLY A 224 -11.65 -6.82 7.20
C GLY A 224 -12.04 -5.52 6.50
N SER A 225 -12.10 -4.42 7.24
CA SER A 225 -12.40 -3.11 6.66
C SER A 225 -11.12 -2.31 6.36
N PRO A 226 -11.16 -1.38 5.38
CA PRO A 226 -10.07 -0.44 5.13
C PRO A 226 -9.70 0.39 6.36
N GLU A 227 -10.67 0.71 7.22
CA GLU A 227 -10.47 1.48 8.46
C GLU A 227 -9.60 0.71 9.46
N GLN A 228 -9.76 -0.60 9.57
CA GLN A 228 -8.91 -1.44 10.43
C GLN A 228 -7.45 -1.38 9.96
N VAL A 229 -7.23 -1.44 8.64
CA VAL A 229 -5.87 -1.29 8.06
C VAL A 229 -5.33 0.13 8.31
N ALA A 230 -6.17 1.16 8.21
CA ALA A 230 -5.78 2.54 8.46
C ALA A 230 -5.33 2.79 9.91
N GLU A 231 -5.88 2.08 10.91
CA GLU A 231 -5.39 2.15 12.29
C GLU A 231 -3.96 1.59 12.43
N LEU A 232 -3.65 0.49 11.76
CA LEU A 232 -2.29 -0.06 11.72
C LEU A 232 -1.32 0.92 11.03
N VAL A 233 -1.75 1.53 9.92
CA VAL A 233 -0.95 2.55 9.21
C VAL A 233 -0.68 3.74 10.13
N LEU A 234 -1.66 4.22 10.88
CA LEU A 234 -1.48 5.30 11.85
C LEU A 234 -0.49 4.91 12.96
N PHE A 235 -0.59 3.69 13.49
CA PHE A 235 0.35 3.19 14.50
C PHE A 235 1.78 3.22 13.97
N LEU A 236 2.01 2.63 12.78
CA LEU A 236 3.34 2.58 12.16
C LEU A 236 3.87 3.96 11.75
N ALA A 237 3.00 4.89 11.41
CA ALA A 237 3.37 6.27 11.09
C ALA A 237 3.77 7.09 12.31
N SER A 238 3.31 6.71 13.49
CA SER A 238 3.48 7.46 14.74
C SER A 238 4.78 7.10 15.48
N ASP A 239 5.10 7.90 16.49
CA ASP A 239 6.25 7.67 17.37
C ASP A 239 6.03 6.46 18.30
N ALA A 240 4.79 5.94 18.43
CA ALA A 240 4.51 4.69 19.15
C ALA A 240 5.22 3.48 18.51
N ALA A 241 5.55 3.55 17.21
CA ALA A 241 6.30 2.53 16.49
C ALA A 241 7.78 2.92 16.28
N SER A 242 8.36 3.80 17.11
CA SER A 242 9.69 4.38 16.91
C SER A 242 10.83 3.35 16.84
N HIS A 243 10.64 2.16 17.40
CA HIS A 243 11.64 1.07 17.36
C HIS A 243 11.24 -0.10 16.44
N ILE A 244 10.24 0.09 15.57
CA ILE A 244 9.77 -0.93 14.64
C ILE A 244 10.24 -0.55 13.23
N SER A 245 11.14 -1.36 12.63
CA SER A 245 11.63 -1.18 11.26
C SER A 245 12.06 -2.53 10.68
N GLY A 246 11.79 -2.75 9.40
CA GLY A 246 12.15 -3.97 8.67
C GLY A 246 11.23 -5.15 8.94
N THR A 247 10.05 -4.93 9.52
CA THR A 247 9.10 -6.00 9.86
C THR A 247 7.93 -6.09 8.89
N GLU A 248 7.35 -7.27 8.84
CA GLU A 248 6.08 -7.59 8.21
C GLU A 248 5.00 -7.72 9.27
N ILE A 249 3.87 -7.06 9.08
CA ILE A 249 2.73 -7.14 10.00
C ILE A 249 1.51 -7.59 9.19
N TRP A 250 1.02 -8.79 9.51
CA TRP A 250 -0.19 -9.34 8.92
C TRP A 250 -1.42 -8.74 9.60
N ILE A 251 -2.37 -8.32 8.76
CA ILE A 251 -3.67 -7.81 9.18
C ILE A 251 -4.75 -8.52 8.36
N ASP A 252 -5.05 -9.74 8.76
CA ASP A 252 -5.79 -10.73 7.99
C ASP A 252 -6.84 -11.52 8.82
N GLY A 253 -7.04 -11.16 10.07
CA GLY A 253 -7.98 -11.88 10.95
C GLY A 253 -7.66 -13.36 11.12
N ALA A 254 -6.37 -13.74 11.02
CA ALA A 254 -5.86 -15.11 11.05
C ALA A 254 -6.20 -15.97 9.80
N GLU A 255 -6.68 -15.34 8.71
CA GLU A 255 -6.99 -16.01 7.45
C GLU A 255 -5.80 -16.83 6.92
N SER A 256 -4.61 -16.22 6.88
CA SER A 256 -3.39 -16.86 6.34
C SER A 256 -2.90 -18.06 7.16
N LEU A 257 -3.38 -18.26 8.37
CA LEU A 257 -3.04 -19.42 9.20
C LEU A 257 -3.88 -20.65 8.84
N LEU A 258 -5.00 -20.46 8.12
CA LEU A 258 -5.83 -21.56 7.63
C LEU A 258 -5.41 -22.03 6.23
N GLN A 259 -4.82 -21.13 5.44
CA GLN A 259 -4.57 -21.35 4.01
C GLN A 259 -3.07 -21.41 3.67
N GLY A 260 -2.22 -21.28 4.66
CA GLY A 260 -0.76 -21.18 4.51
C GLY A 260 -0.07 -22.46 4.07
#